data_b02a35bbaf6414d54550d985714eccec
#
_entry.id   b02a35bbaf6414d54550d985714eccec
#
_cell.length_a   1.000
_cell.length_b   1.000
_cell.length_c   1.000
_cell.angle_alpha   90.00
_cell.angle_beta   90.00
_cell.angle_gamma   90.00
#
_symmetry.space_group_name_H-M   'P 1'
#
loop_
_entity.id
_entity.type
_entity.pdbx_description
1 polymer ?
#
loop_
_entity_poly.entity_id
_entity_poly.type
_entity_poly.pdbx_seq_one_letter_code
_entity_poly.pdbx_strand_id
1 'polypeptide(L)'
;MEIIFRTIDGKDFTSEMEARKHENTLLDGIVMLGRNGEIVQRTEDAFVLWLKNEDANSAFFAMAKQQGDNNIHGLVEGEDYGLFYWDEWEDTYRWIGGETVASLVKAQSIIQAKGGLVF
;
A
#
# COMPACT_ATOMS: atom_id res chain seq x y z
N MET A 1 33.90 6.58 -9.00
CA MET A 1 32.44 6.63 -9.29
C MET A 1 31.67 6.22 -8.05
N GLU A 2 30.75 7.06 -7.66
CA GLU A 2 29.89 6.77 -6.50
C GLU A 2 28.61 6.07 -6.97
N ILE A 3 28.28 4.94 -6.32
CA ILE A 3 27.06 4.20 -6.62
C ILE A 3 25.99 4.63 -5.60
N ILE A 4 24.84 5.03 -6.10
CA ILE A 4 23.71 5.46 -5.27
C ILE A 4 22.59 4.42 -5.40
N PHE A 5 22.08 3.96 -4.26
CA PHE A 5 20.94 3.06 -4.19
C PHE A 5 19.70 3.86 -3.82
N ARG A 6 18.78 3.99 -4.76
CA ARG A 6 17.55 4.73 -4.56
C ARG A 6 16.44 3.79 -4.11
N THR A 7 15.78 4.13 -3.03
CA THR A 7 14.68 3.36 -2.48
C THR A 7 13.36 3.73 -3.14
N ILE A 8 12.31 2.96 -2.83
CA ILE A 8 10.97 3.12 -3.38
C ILE A 8 10.41 4.52 -3.10
N ASP A 9 10.70 5.09 -1.95
CA ASP A 9 10.25 6.43 -1.55
C ASP A 9 11.15 7.56 -2.08
N GLY A 10 12.14 7.23 -2.91
CA GLY A 10 13.00 8.20 -3.55
C GLY A 10 14.20 8.65 -2.72
N LYS A 11 14.47 8.01 -1.59
CA LYS A 11 15.66 8.33 -0.79
C LYS A 11 16.89 7.65 -1.35
N ASP A 12 18.03 8.34 -1.30
CA ASP A 12 19.30 7.86 -1.81
C ASP A 12 20.22 7.42 -0.68
N PHE A 13 20.85 6.27 -0.86
CA PHE A 13 21.82 5.72 0.08
C PHE A 13 23.09 5.32 -0.68
N THR A 14 24.22 5.43 -0.01
CA THR A 14 25.48 4.98 -0.57
C THR A 14 25.76 3.51 -0.24
N SER A 15 24.99 2.92 0.68
CA SER A 15 25.07 1.53 1.09
C SER A 15 23.82 0.77 0.66
N GLU A 16 24.00 -0.34 -0.07
CA GLU A 16 22.89 -1.20 -0.46
C GLU A 16 22.19 -1.78 0.77
N MET A 17 22.92 -2.14 1.80
CA MET A 17 22.34 -2.68 3.03
C MET A 17 21.43 -1.67 3.72
N GLU A 18 21.85 -0.42 3.79
CA GLU A 18 21.02 0.65 4.39
C GLU A 18 19.78 0.92 3.57
N ALA A 19 19.91 0.93 2.24
CA ALA A 19 18.78 1.11 1.34
C ALA A 19 17.74 0.00 1.52
N ARG A 20 18.19 -1.26 1.55
CA ARG A 20 17.30 -2.42 1.76
C ARG A 20 16.63 -2.39 3.12
N LYS A 21 17.37 -2.02 4.17
CA LYS A 21 16.83 -1.91 5.52
C LYS A 21 15.75 -0.84 5.58
N HIS A 22 15.97 0.28 4.94
CA HIS A 22 14.98 1.36 4.87
C HIS A 22 13.72 0.91 4.13
N GLU A 23 13.86 0.27 2.95
CA GLU A 23 12.72 -0.25 2.20
C GLU A 23 11.93 -1.30 2.98
N ASN A 24 12.60 -2.21 3.66
CA ASN A 24 11.93 -3.22 4.47
C ASN A 24 11.09 -2.59 5.57
N THR A 25 11.59 -1.53 6.20
CA THR A 25 10.86 -0.80 7.22
C THR A 25 9.60 -0.16 6.65
N LEU A 26 9.67 0.42 5.46
CA LEU A 26 8.52 1.01 4.77
C LEU A 26 7.51 -0.05 4.36
N LEU A 27 7.97 -1.15 3.75
CA LEU A 27 7.10 -2.21 3.26
C LEU A 27 6.38 -2.95 4.38
N ASP A 28 6.98 -3.03 5.57
CA ASP A 28 6.32 -3.61 6.75
C ASP A 28 5.06 -2.85 7.15
N GLY A 29 4.94 -1.60 6.74
CA GLY A 29 3.78 -0.77 7.04
C GLY A 29 2.69 -0.79 5.97
N ILE A 30 2.84 -1.59 4.91
CA ILE A 30 1.92 -1.62 3.78
C ILE A 30 1.47 -3.05 3.52
N VAL A 31 0.16 -3.27 3.46
CA VAL A 31 -0.42 -4.55 3.01
C VAL A 31 -1.38 -4.25 1.86
N MET A 32 -1.16 -4.89 0.72
CA MET A 32 -2.01 -4.78 -0.46
C MET A 32 -2.53 -6.17 -0.81
N LEU A 33 -3.84 -6.31 -0.83
CA LEU A 33 -4.51 -7.57 -1.19
C LEU A 33 -5.37 -7.38 -2.43
N GLY A 34 -5.32 -8.34 -3.34
CA GLY A 34 -6.19 -8.37 -4.50
C GLY A 34 -7.58 -8.91 -4.16
N ARG A 35 -8.44 -9.01 -5.17
CA ARG A 35 -9.84 -9.44 -5.00
C ARG A 35 -9.98 -10.86 -4.49
N ASN A 36 -8.97 -11.70 -4.70
CA ASN A 36 -8.96 -13.08 -4.24
C ASN A 36 -8.27 -13.25 -2.89
N GLY A 37 -7.89 -12.13 -2.24
CA GLY A 37 -7.19 -12.15 -0.97
C GLY A 37 -5.69 -12.41 -1.08
N GLU A 38 -5.16 -12.51 -2.30
CA GLU A 38 -3.72 -12.70 -2.52
C GLU A 38 -2.96 -11.40 -2.29
N ILE A 39 -1.71 -11.53 -1.86
CA ILE A 39 -0.81 -10.37 -1.75
C ILE A 39 -0.41 -9.94 -3.15
N VAL A 40 -0.61 -8.66 -3.47
CA VAL A 40 -0.25 -8.09 -4.76
C VAL A 40 0.92 -7.13 -4.64
N GLN A 41 1.68 -7.00 -5.73
CA GLN A 41 2.87 -6.14 -5.78
C GLN A 41 2.59 -4.78 -6.43
N ARG A 42 1.56 -4.71 -7.26
CA ARG A 42 1.22 -3.49 -7.99
C ARG A 42 0.12 -2.74 -7.27
N THR A 43 0.30 -1.43 -7.16
CA THR A 43 -0.68 -0.57 -6.49
C THR A 43 -2.03 -0.58 -7.18
N GLU A 44 -2.04 -0.70 -8.51
CA GLU A 44 -3.28 -0.75 -9.30
C GLU A 44 -4.11 -2.01 -9.05
N ASP A 45 -3.50 -3.07 -8.51
CA ASP A 45 -4.17 -4.34 -8.21
C ASP A 45 -4.69 -4.41 -6.78
N ALA A 46 -4.41 -3.41 -5.96
CA ALA A 46 -4.79 -3.41 -4.55
C ALA A 46 -6.28 -3.15 -4.38
N PHE A 47 -7.03 -4.19 -4.01
CA PHE A 47 -8.46 -4.08 -3.69
C PHE A 47 -8.67 -3.72 -2.22
N VAL A 48 -7.89 -4.30 -1.32
CA VAL A 48 -7.83 -3.91 0.09
C VAL A 48 -6.44 -3.40 0.38
N LEU A 49 -6.36 -2.24 0.98
CA LEU A 49 -5.12 -1.56 1.30
C LEU A 49 -5.06 -1.25 2.79
N TRP A 50 -3.98 -1.64 3.43
CA TRP A 50 -3.69 -1.23 4.79
C TRP A 50 -2.41 -0.41 4.83
N LEU A 51 -2.49 0.77 5.44
CA LEU A 51 -1.36 1.66 5.64
C LEU A 51 -1.21 1.89 7.15
N LYS A 52 -0.09 1.48 7.70
CA LYS A 52 0.15 1.49 9.14
C LYS A 52 0.16 2.90 9.74
N ASN A 53 0.74 3.85 9.01
CA ASN A 53 0.91 5.23 9.46
C ASN A 53 1.09 6.15 8.25
N GLU A 54 1.34 7.42 8.52
CA GLU A 54 1.53 8.44 7.49
C GLU A 54 2.76 8.16 6.60
N ASP A 55 3.83 7.60 7.19
CA ASP A 55 5.04 7.24 6.42
C ASP A 55 4.74 6.11 5.43
N ALA A 56 3.92 5.13 5.83
CA ALA A 56 3.48 4.06 4.95
C ALA A 56 2.64 4.62 3.80
N ASN A 57 1.80 5.61 4.07
CA ASN A 57 1.04 6.32 3.04
C ASN A 57 1.99 6.95 2.02
N SER A 58 2.99 7.69 2.47
CA SER A 58 3.97 8.33 1.59
C SER A 58 4.72 7.30 0.74
N ALA A 59 5.10 6.17 1.33
CA ALA A 59 5.77 5.09 0.61
C ALA A 59 4.85 4.47 -0.45
N PHE A 60 3.58 4.28 -0.14
CA PHE A 60 2.59 3.76 -1.08
C PHE A 60 2.44 4.67 -2.29
N PHE A 61 2.32 5.98 -2.08
CA PHE A 61 2.23 6.94 -3.18
C PHE A 61 3.51 6.96 -4.02
N ALA A 62 4.68 6.83 -3.39
CA ALA A 62 5.94 6.74 -4.13
C ALA A 62 6.00 5.48 -5.00
N MET A 63 5.55 4.34 -4.48
CA MET A 63 5.44 3.09 -5.25
C MET A 63 4.51 3.25 -6.44
N ALA A 64 3.36 3.87 -6.24
CA ALA A 64 2.39 4.11 -7.30
C ALA A 64 2.98 4.95 -8.43
N LYS A 65 3.71 6.00 -8.08
CA LYS A 65 4.37 6.86 -9.08
C LYS A 65 5.41 6.08 -9.90
N GLN A 66 6.19 5.22 -9.24
CA GLN A 66 7.17 4.39 -9.93
C GLN A 66 6.52 3.38 -10.88
N GLN A 67 5.35 2.89 -10.52
CA GLN A 67 4.60 1.93 -11.33
C GLN A 67 3.74 2.60 -12.41
N GLY A 68 3.69 3.93 -12.42
CA GLY A 68 2.88 4.67 -13.36
C GLY A 68 1.38 4.68 -13.04
N ASP A 69 1.02 4.39 -11.81
CA ASP A 69 -0.36 4.38 -11.35
C ASP A 69 -0.78 5.79 -10.93
N ASN A 70 -1.65 6.40 -11.71
CA ASN A 70 -2.18 7.74 -11.45
C ASN A 70 -3.62 7.72 -10.96
N ASN A 71 -4.18 6.53 -10.69
CA ASN A 71 -5.59 6.37 -10.35
C ASN A 71 -5.82 6.12 -8.86
N ILE A 72 -5.03 6.76 -8.01
CA ILE A 72 -5.23 6.69 -6.57
C ILE A 72 -6.14 7.84 -6.16
N HIS A 73 -7.41 7.51 -5.90
CA HIS A 73 -8.42 8.47 -5.47
C HIS A 73 -8.91 8.09 -4.08
N GLY A 74 -9.32 9.08 -3.30
CA GLY A 74 -9.85 8.87 -1.96
C GLY A 74 -8.80 8.87 -0.85
N LEU A 75 -7.52 9.01 -1.20
CA LEU A 75 -6.42 9.10 -0.25
C LEU A 75 -5.68 10.43 -0.42
N VAL A 76 -5.36 11.07 0.69
CA VAL A 76 -4.53 12.28 0.69
C VAL A 76 -3.10 11.88 1.00
N GLU A 77 -2.20 12.18 0.08
CA GLU A 77 -0.79 11.83 0.21
C GLU A 77 -0.19 12.40 1.50
N GLY A 78 0.44 11.50 2.27
CA GLY A 78 1.10 11.87 3.53
C GLY A 78 0.17 12.04 4.73
N GLU A 79 -1.15 11.87 4.56
CA GLU A 79 -2.12 12.09 5.64
C GLU A 79 -2.93 10.85 5.99
N ASP A 80 -3.55 10.20 5.01
CA ASP A 80 -4.48 9.11 5.26
C ASP A 80 -3.78 7.80 5.56
N TYR A 81 -4.17 7.15 6.65
CA TYR A 81 -3.68 5.82 7.01
C TYR A 81 -4.82 5.01 7.61
N GLY A 82 -4.62 3.69 7.68
CA GLY A 82 -5.61 2.75 8.18
C GLY A 82 -5.98 1.71 7.14
N LEU A 83 -7.18 1.21 7.21
CA LEU A 83 -7.68 0.16 6.32
C LEU A 83 -8.65 0.75 5.32
N PHE A 84 -8.39 0.45 4.04
CA PHE A 84 -9.17 0.98 2.91
C PHE A 84 -9.56 -0.16 1.97
N TYR A 85 -10.66 0.04 1.22
CA TYR A 85 -11.00 -0.84 0.10
C TYR A 85 -11.30 0.00 -1.14
N TRP A 86 -11.08 -0.60 -2.32
CA TRP A 86 -11.39 0.07 -3.60
C TRP A 86 -12.87 -0.06 -3.91
N ASP A 87 -13.56 1.08 -4.05
CA ASP A 87 -14.96 1.14 -4.45
C ASP A 87 -15.03 1.36 -5.96
N GLU A 88 -15.40 0.33 -6.70
CA GLU A 88 -15.45 0.36 -8.16
C GLU A 88 -16.55 1.28 -8.71
N TRP A 89 -17.62 1.43 -7.96
CA TRP A 89 -18.74 2.26 -8.40
C TRP A 89 -18.38 3.74 -8.38
N GLU A 90 -17.56 4.16 -7.41
CA GLU A 90 -17.14 5.53 -7.22
C GLU A 90 -15.72 5.80 -7.71
N ASP A 91 -14.99 4.74 -8.11
CA ASP A 91 -13.57 4.82 -8.51
C ASP A 91 -12.70 5.51 -7.45
N THR A 92 -12.83 5.07 -6.21
CA THR A 92 -12.11 5.67 -5.09
C THR A 92 -11.87 4.66 -3.98
N TYR A 93 -10.80 4.88 -3.20
CA TYR A 93 -10.60 4.15 -1.95
C TYR A 93 -11.53 4.71 -0.88
N ARG A 94 -12.10 3.81 -0.08
CA ARG A 94 -12.93 4.19 1.06
C ARG A 94 -12.31 3.68 2.35
N TRP A 95 -12.28 4.55 3.34
CA TRP A 95 -11.76 4.23 4.66
C TRP A 95 -12.74 3.33 5.41
N ILE A 96 -12.19 2.27 6.05
CA ILE A 96 -12.99 1.31 6.81
C ILE A 96 -12.72 1.46 8.32
N GLY A 97 -11.47 1.75 8.68
CA GLY A 97 -11.10 1.90 10.08
C GLY A 97 -9.64 2.29 10.25
N GLY A 98 -9.31 2.91 11.39
CA GLY A 98 -7.95 3.34 11.72
C GLY A 98 -7.09 2.23 12.29
N GLU A 99 -7.11 1.06 11.66
CA GLU A 99 -6.38 -0.11 12.15
C GLU A 99 -4.87 0.13 12.14
N THR A 100 -4.22 -0.10 13.25
CA THR A 100 -2.77 0.03 13.38
C THR A 100 -2.05 -1.30 13.23
N VAL A 101 -2.79 -2.41 13.24
CA VAL A 101 -2.27 -3.75 13.07
C VAL A 101 -3.05 -4.44 11.96
N ALA A 102 -2.33 -4.92 10.94
CA ALA A 102 -2.94 -5.65 9.84
C ALA A 102 -3.52 -6.98 10.32
N SER A 103 -4.73 -7.28 9.88
CA SER A 103 -5.38 -8.54 10.13
C SER A 103 -5.84 -9.14 8.80
N LEU A 104 -5.26 -10.29 8.43
CA LEU A 104 -5.65 -10.98 7.23
C LEU A 104 -7.11 -11.44 7.29
N VAL A 105 -7.56 -11.86 8.46
CA VAL A 105 -8.94 -12.30 8.65
C VAL A 105 -9.91 -11.15 8.37
N LYS A 106 -9.62 -9.97 8.92
CA LYS A 106 -10.46 -8.79 8.69
C LYS A 106 -10.43 -8.36 7.22
N ALA A 107 -9.25 -8.35 6.60
CA ALA A 107 -9.10 -8.00 5.19
C ALA A 107 -9.87 -8.98 4.30
N GLN A 108 -9.80 -10.27 4.57
CA GLN A 108 -10.54 -11.30 3.85
C GLN A 108 -12.05 -11.13 4.02
N SER A 109 -12.51 -10.78 5.22
CA SER A 109 -13.93 -10.50 5.48
C SER A 109 -14.42 -9.31 4.66
N ILE A 110 -13.59 -8.29 4.51
CA ILE A 110 -13.91 -7.11 3.70
C ILE A 110 -14.02 -7.48 2.22
N ILE A 111 -13.08 -8.28 1.71
CA ILE A 111 -13.11 -8.76 0.33
C ILE A 111 -14.40 -9.53 0.07
N GLN A 112 -14.78 -10.41 0.98
CA GLN A 112 -16.01 -11.19 0.91
C GLN A 112 -17.24 -10.30 0.92
N ALA A 113 -17.29 -9.32 1.83
CA ALA A 113 -18.42 -8.40 1.99
C ALA A 113 -18.59 -7.47 0.78
N LYS A 114 -17.50 -7.15 0.07
CA LYS A 114 -17.52 -6.23 -1.07
C LYS A 114 -17.59 -6.95 -2.42
N GLY A 115 -17.89 -8.24 -2.43
CA GLY A 115 -18.10 -8.98 -3.66
C GLY A 115 -16.86 -9.56 -4.30
N GLY A 116 -15.75 -9.60 -3.59
CA GLY A 116 -14.55 -10.30 -4.03
C GLY A 116 -14.73 -11.81 -3.96
N LEU A 117 -13.84 -12.55 -4.63
CA LEU A 117 -13.87 -14.00 -4.57
C LEU A 117 -13.36 -14.48 -3.22
N VAL A 118 -13.96 -15.55 -2.72
CA VAL A 118 -13.61 -16.18 -1.46
C VAL A 118 -13.02 -17.56 -1.76
N PHE A 119 -11.92 -17.84 -1.16
CA PHE A 119 -11.26 -19.14 -1.27
C PHE A 119 -11.30 -19.89 0.06
#